data_ad887d0492f9cffcb9dfc4dba2204eaa
#
_entry.id   ad887d0492f9cffcb9dfc4dba2204eaa
#
_cell.length_a   1.000
_cell.length_b   1.000
_cell.length_c   1.000
_cell.angle_alpha   90.00
_cell.angle_beta   90.00
_cell.angle_gamma   90.00
#
_symmetry.space_group_name_H-M   'P 1'
#
loop_
_entity.id
_entity.type
_entity.pdbx_description
1 polymer ?
#
loop_
_entity_poly.entity_id
_entity_poly.type
_entity_poly.pdbx_seq_one_letter_code
_entity_poly.pdbx_strand_id
1 'polypeptide(L)'
;MLIFTDPRFFVWLWEMEDEIHQCCPIVYWHVWDNDPYPDFNNVLYDSNDLINCLSYKTYGLVKPHFPDKTNYIPHALPTDIYYPLPKDAIERAKIQLLGEKRKDHFTGFWINRNARRKMPNDVLVSWKLFLDELQKKHGHRNATLVMHTDPLDQEGPNLLRTTEHLGISDSIFFSTDRLEFEKINVLHNIADFCLNMACNEGFGLGTLESMQCGKPIIALKTGGLTRQVVNCHDGSENGVALDPDCRDLVGSQNVPYIYEDHVANEK
;
A
#
# COMPACT_ATOMS: atom_id res chain seq x y z
N MET A 1 9.12 -26.29 1.53
CA MET A 1 8.80 -25.40 0.38
C MET A 1 8.14 -24.14 0.91
N LEU A 2 8.49 -22.95 0.41
CA LEU A 2 7.83 -21.69 0.78
C LEU A 2 7.01 -21.19 -0.40
N ILE A 3 5.70 -20.99 -0.19
CA ILE A 3 4.77 -20.47 -1.18
C ILE A 3 4.39 -19.06 -0.75
N PHE A 4 4.54 -18.09 -1.65
CA PHE A 4 4.24 -16.69 -1.44
C PHE A 4 3.32 -16.18 -2.54
N THR A 5 2.22 -15.54 -2.20
CA THR A 5 1.22 -14.88 -3.03
C THR A 5 -0.20 -15.47 -2.86
N ASP A 6 -1.10 -15.11 -3.76
CA ASP A 6 -2.48 -15.61 -3.77
C ASP A 6 -2.50 -17.12 -4.12
N PRO A 7 -3.16 -17.96 -3.32
CA PRO A 7 -3.16 -19.41 -3.51
C PRO A 7 -3.77 -19.84 -4.85
N ARG A 8 -4.63 -19.04 -5.46
CA ARG A 8 -5.25 -19.35 -6.76
C ARG A 8 -4.25 -19.59 -7.88
N PHE A 9 -3.05 -19.02 -7.78
CA PHE A 9 -2.00 -19.22 -8.77
C PHE A 9 -1.24 -20.55 -8.61
N PHE A 10 -1.45 -21.25 -7.51
CA PHE A 10 -0.69 -22.43 -7.13
C PHE A 10 -1.57 -23.65 -6.80
N VAL A 11 -2.83 -23.68 -7.23
CA VAL A 11 -3.74 -24.83 -6.97
C VAL A 11 -3.12 -26.16 -7.41
N TRP A 12 -2.47 -26.19 -8.56
CA TRP A 12 -1.75 -27.37 -9.06
C TRP A 12 -0.69 -27.90 -8.09
N LEU A 13 -0.11 -27.06 -7.25
CA LEU A 13 0.92 -27.46 -6.30
C LEU A 13 0.29 -28.18 -5.11
N TRP A 14 -0.88 -27.70 -4.63
CA TRP A 14 -1.62 -28.38 -3.57
C TRP A 14 -2.26 -29.69 -4.05
N GLU A 15 -2.54 -29.84 -5.35
CA GLU A 15 -2.93 -31.11 -5.93
C GLU A 15 -1.83 -32.20 -5.85
N MET A 16 -0.58 -31.78 -5.62
CA MET A 16 0.60 -32.64 -5.45
C MET A 16 1.11 -32.66 -4.00
N GLU A 17 0.29 -32.29 -3.01
CA GLU A 17 0.74 -32.15 -1.62
C GLU A 17 1.35 -33.43 -1.04
N ASP A 18 0.79 -34.59 -1.35
CA ASP A 18 1.25 -35.89 -0.86
C ASP A 18 2.68 -36.18 -1.31
N GLU A 19 3.04 -35.91 -2.56
CA GLU A 19 4.39 -36.09 -3.09
C GLU A 19 5.36 -35.05 -2.50
N ILE A 20 4.89 -33.80 -2.31
CA ILE A 20 5.71 -32.74 -1.75
C ILE A 20 6.04 -33.04 -0.30
N HIS A 21 5.06 -33.45 0.52
CA HIS A 21 5.25 -33.78 1.93
C HIS A 21 6.23 -34.97 2.16
N GLN A 22 6.40 -35.82 1.18
CA GLN A 22 7.46 -36.87 1.23
C GLN A 22 8.88 -36.26 1.17
N CYS A 23 9.00 -35.03 0.66
CA CYS A 23 10.29 -34.38 0.44
C CYS A 23 10.56 -33.24 1.41
N CYS A 24 9.54 -32.41 1.72
CA CYS A 24 9.70 -31.21 2.55
C CYS A 24 8.35 -30.69 3.08
N PRO A 25 8.36 -29.92 4.19
CA PRO A 25 7.16 -29.23 4.65
C PRO A 25 6.74 -28.11 3.70
N ILE A 26 5.43 -27.80 3.69
CA ILE A 26 4.83 -26.70 2.92
C ILE A 26 4.57 -25.55 3.88
N VAL A 27 5.16 -24.39 3.59
CA VAL A 27 4.97 -23.14 4.33
C VAL A 27 4.31 -22.13 3.42
N TYR A 28 3.15 -21.65 3.84
CA TYR A 28 2.40 -20.65 3.08
C TYR A 28 2.57 -19.25 3.68
N TRP A 29 3.07 -18.32 2.87
CA TRP A 29 3.19 -16.92 3.23
C TRP A 29 1.98 -16.16 2.72
N HIS A 30 1.04 -15.90 3.61
CA HIS A 30 -0.33 -15.50 3.32
C HIS A 30 -0.49 -13.99 3.17
N VAL A 31 -1.02 -13.58 2.01
CA VAL A 31 -1.16 -12.16 1.60
C VAL A 31 -2.61 -11.65 1.64
N TRP A 32 -3.54 -12.38 2.27
CA TRP A 32 -4.94 -11.97 2.37
C TRP A 32 -5.07 -10.60 3.03
N ASP A 33 -5.90 -9.73 2.46
CA ASP A 33 -6.02 -8.32 2.86
C ASP A 33 -7.46 -7.88 3.16
N ASN A 34 -8.44 -8.79 3.05
CA ASN A 34 -9.87 -8.50 3.14
C ASN A 34 -10.55 -9.13 4.36
N ASP A 35 -11.76 -8.67 4.63
CA ASP A 35 -12.80 -9.38 5.38
C ASP A 35 -13.81 -10.00 4.39
N PRO A 36 -14.51 -11.07 4.76
CA PRO A 36 -14.35 -11.87 5.98
C PRO A 36 -13.18 -12.87 5.90
N TYR A 37 -13.12 -13.79 6.86
CA TYR A 37 -12.24 -14.95 6.79
C TYR A 37 -12.45 -15.73 5.48
N PRO A 38 -11.39 -16.05 4.71
CA PRO A 38 -11.50 -16.71 3.42
C PRO A 38 -11.65 -18.23 3.57
N ASP A 39 -12.82 -18.70 3.96
CA ASP A 39 -13.15 -20.11 4.22
C ASP A 39 -12.97 -21.00 2.99
N PHE A 40 -13.08 -20.44 1.79
CA PHE A 40 -12.80 -21.15 0.52
C PHE A 40 -11.33 -21.59 0.41
N ASN A 41 -10.43 -21.04 1.23
CA ASN A 41 -9.02 -21.46 1.30
C ASN A 41 -8.79 -22.59 2.32
N ASN A 42 -9.79 -23.08 3.04
CA ASN A 42 -9.60 -24.09 4.10
C ASN A 42 -8.84 -25.33 3.62
N VAL A 43 -9.17 -25.85 2.45
CA VAL A 43 -8.47 -27.01 1.88
C VAL A 43 -6.98 -26.74 1.72
N LEU A 44 -6.62 -25.53 1.26
CA LEU A 44 -5.22 -25.12 1.10
C LEU A 44 -4.54 -24.90 2.45
N TYR A 45 -5.26 -24.35 3.42
CA TYR A 45 -4.72 -24.18 4.77
C TYR A 45 -4.48 -25.51 5.47
N ASP A 46 -5.36 -26.49 5.28
CA ASP A 46 -5.18 -27.84 5.82
C ASP A 46 -3.91 -28.51 5.32
N SER A 47 -3.59 -28.32 4.05
CA SER A 47 -2.41 -28.90 3.39
C SER A 47 -1.08 -28.26 3.82
N ASN A 48 -1.09 -27.09 4.44
CA ASN A 48 0.14 -26.43 4.86
C ASN A 48 0.57 -26.85 6.27
N ASP A 49 1.87 -27.04 6.49
CA ASP A 49 2.46 -27.27 7.82
C ASP A 49 2.53 -25.96 8.63
N LEU A 50 2.71 -24.83 7.94
CA LEU A 50 2.78 -23.52 8.55
C LEU A 50 2.10 -22.46 7.66
N ILE A 51 1.28 -21.61 8.28
CA ILE A 51 0.67 -20.44 7.64
C ILE A 51 1.27 -19.20 8.29
N ASN A 52 2.05 -18.43 7.54
CA ASN A 52 2.59 -17.17 8.00
C ASN A 52 1.78 -15.99 7.46
N CYS A 53 1.12 -15.24 8.34
CA CYS A 53 0.34 -14.06 7.98
C CYS A 53 1.21 -12.81 8.00
N LEU A 54 1.17 -12.02 6.92
CA LEU A 54 1.93 -10.77 6.79
C LEU A 54 1.35 -9.64 7.64
N SER A 55 0.02 -9.59 7.76
CA SER A 55 -0.67 -8.59 8.56
C SER A 55 -1.24 -9.19 9.82
N TYR A 56 -1.32 -8.38 10.86
CA TYR A 56 -1.96 -8.79 12.11
C TYR A 56 -3.47 -9.01 11.94
N LYS A 57 -4.09 -8.30 10.99
CA LYS A 57 -5.49 -8.52 10.61
C LYS A 57 -5.69 -9.94 10.08
N THR A 58 -4.91 -10.35 9.09
CA THR A 58 -4.96 -11.70 8.51
C THR A 58 -4.67 -12.77 9.56
N TYR A 59 -3.68 -12.52 10.43
CA TYR A 59 -3.41 -13.39 11.56
C TYR A 59 -4.65 -13.56 12.47
N GLY A 60 -5.35 -12.47 12.78
CA GLY A 60 -6.57 -12.51 13.59
C GLY A 60 -7.71 -13.27 12.95
N LEU A 61 -7.79 -13.28 11.61
CA LEU A 61 -8.81 -14.03 10.85
C LEU A 61 -8.48 -15.52 10.76
N VAL A 62 -7.23 -15.89 10.57
CA VAL A 62 -6.81 -17.29 10.30
C VAL A 62 -6.53 -18.07 11.59
N LYS A 63 -5.90 -17.43 12.59
CA LYS A 63 -5.50 -18.07 13.84
C LYS A 63 -6.61 -18.81 14.59
N PRO A 64 -7.86 -18.29 14.66
CA PRO A 64 -8.96 -19.01 15.31
C PRO A 64 -9.33 -20.34 14.67
N HIS A 65 -9.09 -20.48 13.35
CA HIS A 65 -9.42 -21.67 12.57
C HIS A 65 -8.25 -22.67 12.51
N PHE A 66 -7.02 -22.18 12.52
CA PHE A 66 -5.79 -22.97 12.43
C PHE A 66 -4.78 -22.58 13.54
N PRO A 67 -5.13 -22.84 14.83
CA PRO A 67 -4.36 -22.32 15.96
C PRO A 67 -2.93 -22.84 16.04
N ASP A 68 -2.69 -24.10 15.62
CA ASP A 68 -1.41 -24.76 15.84
C ASP A 68 -0.36 -24.42 14.76
N LYS A 69 -0.82 -23.97 13.59
CA LYS A 69 0.09 -23.71 12.45
C LYS A 69 0.05 -22.29 11.91
N THR A 70 -0.68 -21.36 12.54
CA THR A 70 -0.73 -19.97 12.11
C THR A 70 0.20 -19.10 12.93
N ASN A 71 1.09 -18.37 12.25
CA ASN A 71 2.01 -17.40 12.81
C ASN A 71 1.82 -16.01 12.19
N TYR A 72 2.30 -14.98 12.90
CA TYR A 72 2.41 -13.61 12.40
C TYR A 72 3.88 -13.25 12.27
N ILE A 73 4.36 -13.09 11.06
CA ILE A 73 5.70 -12.60 10.74
C ILE A 73 5.53 -11.53 9.64
N PRO A 74 5.62 -10.23 9.97
CA PRO A 74 5.50 -9.16 8.99
C PRO A 74 6.72 -9.10 8.07
N HIS A 75 6.60 -8.37 6.98
CA HIS A 75 7.76 -8.01 6.16
C HIS A 75 8.72 -7.10 6.93
N ALA A 76 9.98 -7.19 6.58
CA ALA A 76 11.03 -6.26 6.95
C ALA A 76 11.69 -5.68 5.70
N LEU A 77 12.31 -4.52 5.83
CA LEU A 77 13.03 -3.85 4.75
C LEU A 77 14.52 -3.78 5.06
N PRO A 78 15.40 -3.85 4.04
CA PRO A 78 16.82 -3.66 4.21
C PRO A 78 17.14 -2.20 4.57
N THR A 79 17.86 -2.00 5.67
CA THR A 79 18.18 -0.68 6.21
C THR A 79 19.30 0.04 5.45
N ASP A 80 20.00 -0.67 4.61
CA ASP A 80 21.05 -0.16 3.69
C ASP A 80 20.48 0.35 2.36
N ILE A 81 19.21 0.10 2.08
CA ILE A 81 18.51 0.59 0.89
C ILE A 81 17.59 1.76 1.22
N TYR A 82 16.74 1.61 2.25
CA TYR A 82 15.78 2.64 2.66
C TYR A 82 16.27 3.32 3.93
N TYR A 83 16.63 4.59 3.84
CA TYR A 83 17.14 5.42 4.95
C TYR A 83 16.99 6.91 4.64
N PRO A 84 16.99 7.77 5.66
CA PRO A 84 16.95 9.22 5.45
C PRO A 84 18.21 9.74 4.75
N LEU A 85 18.05 10.45 3.64
CA LEU A 85 19.15 11.08 2.93
C LEU A 85 19.55 12.43 3.57
N PRO A 86 20.79 12.91 3.38
CA PRO A 86 21.21 14.25 3.77
C PRO A 86 20.38 15.34 3.06
N LYS A 87 20.13 16.45 3.76
CA LYS A 87 19.27 17.55 3.25
C LYS A 87 19.74 18.09 1.89
N ASP A 88 21.02 18.28 1.71
CA ASP A 88 21.60 18.78 0.45
C ASP A 88 21.41 17.77 -0.72
N ALA A 89 21.41 16.47 -0.44
CA ALA A 89 21.10 15.45 -1.43
C ALA A 89 19.60 15.48 -1.80
N ILE A 90 18.72 15.67 -0.82
CA ILE A 90 17.27 15.80 -1.05
C ILE A 90 16.98 17.04 -1.90
N GLU A 91 17.57 18.19 -1.59
CA GLU A 91 17.38 19.43 -2.37
C GLU A 91 17.83 19.27 -3.83
N ARG A 92 19.02 18.71 -4.06
CA ARG A 92 19.51 18.41 -5.41
C ARG A 92 18.58 17.48 -6.17
N ALA A 93 18.14 16.40 -5.52
CA ALA A 93 17.21 15.44 -6.11
C ALA A 93 15.85 16.07 -6.44
N LYS A 94 15.33 16.92 -5.55
CA LYS A 94 14.06 17.63 -5.74
C LYS A 94 14.13 18.57 -6.95
N ILE A 95 15.21 19.33 -7.09
CA ILE A 95 15.45 20.18 -8.26
C ILE A 95 15.58 19.35 -9.54
N GLN A 96 16.34 18.26 -9.49
CA GLN A 96 16.56 17.40 -10.65
C GLN A 96 15.28 16.74 -11.15
N LEU A 97 14.42 16.28 -10.25
CA LEU A 97 13.21 15.52 -10.59
C LEU A 97 12.00 16.43 -10.86
N LEU A 98 11.78 17.43 -10.01
CA LEU A 98 10.58 18.29 -10.07
C LEU A 98 10.84 19.63 -10.75
N GLY A 99 12.09 20.00 -10.95
CA GLY A 99 12.52 21.28 -11.51
C GLY A 99 12.63 22.40 -10.47
N GLU A 100 13.39 23.45 -10.81
CA GLU A 100 13.68 24.59 -9.93
C GLU A 100 12.41 25.27 -9.38
N LYS A 101 11.33 25.32 -10.18
CA LYS A 101 10.07 25.95 -9.79
C LYS A 101 9.33 25.23 -8.65
N ARG A 102 9.58 23.93 -8.48
CA ARG A 102 8.90 23.10 -7.48
C ARG A 102 9.78 22.67 -6.32
N LYS A 103 11.02 23.16 -6.25
CA LYS A 103 11.97 22.77 -5.20
C LYS A 103 11.46 23.01 -3.78
N ASP A 104 10.70 24.11 -3.60
CA ASP A 104 10.15 24.53 -2.31
C ASP A 104 8.68 24.11 -2.13
N HIS A 105 8.12 23.32 -3.05
CA HIS A 105 6.76 22.82 -2.91
C HIS A 105 6.67 21.81 -1.77
N PHE A 106 5.59 21.89 -1.00
CA PHE A 106 5.18 20.82 -0.11
C PHE A 106 4.84 19.58 -0.94
N THR A 107 5.51 18.46 -0.66
CA THR A 107 5.51 17.30 -1.56
C THR A 107 4.88 16.09 -0.89
N GLY A 108 3.75 15.63 -1.44
CA GLY A 108 3.17 14.33 -1.10
C GLY A 108 3.73 13.22 -1.98
N PHE A 109 3.74 11.99 -1.48
CA PHE A 109 4.16 10.82 -2.25
C PHE A 109 3.12 9.70 -2.17
N TRP A 110 2.79 9.12 -3.31
CA TRP A 110 1.95 7.95 -3.46
C TRP A 110 2.65 6.92 -4.36
N ILE A 111 2.89 5.74 -3.84
CA ILE A 111 3.54 4.64 -4.53
C ILE A 111 2.67 3.40 -4.48
N ASN A 112 2.02 3.07 -5.56
CA ASN A 112 1.15 1.90 -5.70
C ASN A 112 0.94 1.61 -7.18
N ARG A 113 0.53 0.38 -7.51
CA ARG A 113 -0.06 0.09 -8.80
C ARG A 113 -1.35 0.90 -8.97
N ASN A 114 -1.58 1.46 -10.13
CA ASN A 114 -2.85 2.08 -10.48
C ASN A 114 -3.91 0.98 -10.64
N ALA A 115 -4.53 0.60 -9.52
CA ALA A 115 -5.58 -0.40 -9.46
C ALA A 115 -6.72 0.11 -8.58
N ARG A 116 -7.97 -0.28 -8.87
CA ARG A 116 -9.18 0.21 -8.18
C ARG A 116 -9.02 0.18 -6.65
N ARG A 117 -8.59 -0.96 -6.08
CA ARG A 117 -8.45 -1.13 -4.62
C ARG A 117 -7.42 -0.19 -3.97
N LYS A 118 -6.56 0.47 -4.74
CA LYS A 118 -5.58 1.45 -4.25
C LYS A 118 -6.13 2.87 -4.22
N MET A 119 -7.37 3.06 -4.63
CA MET A 119 -8.14 4.30 -4.53
C MET A 119 -7.40 5.53 -5.14
N PRO A 120 -6.80 5.42 -6.35
CA PRO A 120 -6.00 6.52 -6.90
C PRO A 120 -6.82 7.76 -7.23
N ASN A 121 -8.10 7.62 -7.63
CA ASN A 121 -8.97 8.75 -7.89
C ASN A 121 -9.31 9.51 -6.62
N ASP A 122 -9.57 8.80 -5.52
CA ASP A 122 -9.86 9.40 -4.20
C ASP A 122 -8.63 10.16 -3.68
N VAL A 123 -7.44 9.63 -3.91
CA VAL A 123 -6.18 10.35 -3.65
C VAL A 123 -6.11 11.66 -4.44
N LEU A 124 -6.48 11.65 -5.73
CA LEU A 124 -6.46 12.87 -6.56
C LEU A 124 -7.56 13.87 -6.17
N VAL A 125 -8.75 13.40 -5.80
CA VAL A 125 -9.83 14.25 -5.29
C VAL A 125 -9.42 14.90 -3.96
N SER A 126 -8.89 14.11 -3.02
CA SER A 126 -8.37 14.63 -1.75
C SER A 126 -7.25 15.65 -1.96
N TRP A 127 -6.35 15.39 -2.91
CA TRP A 127 -5.30 16.33 -3.29
C TRP A 127 -5.87 17.65 -3.83
N LYS A 128 -6.90 17.58 -4.68
CA LYS A 128 -7.60 18.77 -5.17
C LYS A 128 -8.21 19.58 -4.02
N LEU A 129 -8.89 18.94 -3.09
CA LEU A 129 -9.46 19.60 -1.92
C LEU A 129 -8.38 20.26 -1.06
N PHE A 130 -7.26 19.56 -0.84
CA PHE A 130 -6.11 20.13 -0.15
C PHE A 130 -5.56 21.39 -0.84
N LEU A 131 -5.38 21.35 -2.17
CA LEU A 131 -4.91 22.50 -2.93
C LEU A 131 -5.87 23.71 -2.85
N ASP A 132 -7.19 23.47 -2.82
CA ASP A 132 -8.20 24.53 -2.69
C ASP A 132 -8.14 25.15 -1.30
N GLU A 133 -8.00 24.35 -0.24
CA GLU A 133 -7.83 24.87 1.11
C GLU A 133 -6.49 25.61 1.29
N LEU A 134 -5.42 25.14 0.66
CA LEU A 134 -4.11 25.80 0.65
C LEU A 134 -4.22 27.17 -0.02
N GLN A 135 -4.88 27.25 -1.18
CA GLN A 135 -5.15 28.52 -1.87
C GLN A 135 -5.97 29.47 -1.03
N LYS A 136 -7.02 28.96 -0.39
CA LYS A 136 -7.91 29.77 0.46
C LYS A 136 -7.21 30.32 1.71
N LYS A 137 -6.39 29.49 2.36
CA LYS A 137 -5.72 29.85 3.63
C LYS A 137 -4.44 30.64 3.45
N HIS A 138 -3.67 30.35 2.39
CA HIS A 138 -2.30 30.86 2.22
C HIS A 138 -2.08 31.64 0.91
N GLY A 139 -3.07 31.68 0.02
CA GLY A 139 -3.00 32.44 -1.25
C GLY A 139 -2.15 31.79 -2.34
N HIS A 140 -1.79 30.52 -2.19
CA HIS A 140 -0.99 29.77 -3.17
C HIS A 140 -1.37 28.28 -3.21
N ARG A 141 -0.87 27.58 -4.25
CA ARG A 141 -0.97 26.12 -4.43
C ARG A 141 0.42 25.47 -4.54
N ASN A 142 1.40 25.95 -3.77
CA ASN A 142 2.78 25.47 -3.85
C ASN A 142 2.93 24.07 -3.23
N ALA A 143 2.29 23.09 -3.85
CA ALA A 143 2.38 21.69 -3.48
C ALA A 143 2.44 20.80 -4.71
N THR A 144 3.11 19.65 -4.60
CA THR A 144 3.25 18.65 -5.67
C THR A 144 2.99 17.25 -5.09
N LEU A 145 2.09 16.50 -5.73
CA LEU A 145 1.94 15.07 -5.47
C LEU A 145 2.78 14.29 -6.48
N VAL A 146 3.75 13.55 -5.98
CA VAL A 146 4.52 12.58 -6.76
C VAL A 146 3.77 11.26 -6.72
N MET A 147 3.41 10.73 -7.88
CA MET A 147 2.77 9.43 -8.01
C MET A 147 3.69 8.48 -8.78
N HIS A 148 4.24 7.49 -8.09
CA HIS A 148 5.04 6.44 -8.72
C HIS A 148 4.12 5.29 -9.15
N THR A 149 3.70 5.33 -10.42
CA THR A 149 2.73 4.40 -10.98
C THR A 149 2.65 4.54 -12.51
N ASP A 150 2.09 3.54 -13.19
CA ASP A 150 1.60 3.71 -14.56
C ASP A 150 0.21 4.38 -14.51
N PRO A 151 0.07 5.63 -15.00
CA PRO A 151 -1.21 6.36 -14.99
C PRO A 151 -2.25 5.77 -15.94
N LEU A 152 -1.87 4.83 -16.81
CA LEU A 152 -2.72 4.18 -17.81
C LEU A 152 -2.86 2.66 -17.59
N ASP A 153 -2.50 2.14 -16.42
CA ASP A 153 -2.68 0.72 -16.09
C ASP A 153 -4.16 0.33 -16.25
N GLN A 154 -4.40 -0.80 -16.92
CA GLN A 154 -5.75 -1.29 -17.27
C GLN A 154 -6.60 -1.70 -16.04
N GLU A 155 -5.97 -1.96 -14.90
CA GLU A 155 -6.65 -2.30 -13.64
C GLU A 155 -7.23 -1.07 -12.90
N GLY A 156 -6.86 0.12 -13.36
CA GLY A 156 -7.23 1.39 -12.73
C GLY A 156 -7.83 2.41 -13.67
N PRO A 157 -8.16 3.60 -13.15
CA PRO A 157 -8.63 4.71 -13.95
C PRO A 157 -7.52 5.35 -14.79
N ASN A 158 -7.91 6.08 -15.84
CA ASN A 158 -6.99 6.93 -16.58
C ASN A 158 -6.66 8.18 -15.74
N LEU A 159 -5.53 8.16 -15.03
CA LEU A 159 -5.14 9.22 -14.10
C LEU A 159 -4.81 10.54 -14.80
N LEU A 160 -4.34 10.50 -16.05
CA LEU A 160 -4.10 11.72 -16.82
C LEU A 160 -5.42 12.47 -17.06
N ARG A 161 -6.46 11.74 -17.45
CA ARG A 161 -7.80 12.33 -17.64
C ARG A 161 -8.41 12.81 -16.33
N THR A 162 -8.19 12.08 -15.25
CA THR A 162 -8.66 12.49 -13.92
C THR A 162 -8.01 13.81 -13.49
N THR A 163 -6.69 13.96 -13.65
CA THR A 163 -5.98 15.20 -13.28
C THR A 163 -6.39 16.39 -14.15
N GLU A 164 -6.62 16.18 -15.44
CA GLU A 164 -7.18 17.20 -16.34
C GLU A 164 -8.57 17.64 -15.89
N HIS A 165 -9.46 16.69 -15.64
CA HIS A 165 -10.84 16.95 -15.19
C HIS A 165 -10.89 17.73 -13.87
N LEU A 166 -10.01 17.39 -12.94
CA LEU A 166 -9.90 18.08 -11.64
C LEU A 166 -9.15 19.42 -11.72
N GLY A 167 -8.50 19.75 -12.84
CA GLY A 167 -7.71 20.98 -13.01
C GLY A 167 -6.49 21.04 -12.10
N ILE A 168 -5.80 19.90 -11.89
CA ILE A 168 -4.65 19.76 -11.00
C ILE A 168 -3.40 19.18 -11.66
N SER A 169 -3.39 19.02 -12.99
CA SER A 169 -2.30 18.40 -13.74
C SER A 169 -0.93 19.07 -13.49
N ASP A 170 -0.92 20.36 -13.22
CA ASP A 170 0.27 21.15 -12.92
C ASP A 170 0.86 20.87 -11.54
N SER A 171 0.10 20.26 -10.64
CA SER A 171 0.54 19.88 -9.29
C SER A 171 0.88 18.38 -9.15
N ILE A 172 0.71 17.60 -10.22
CA ILE A 172 1.02 16.16 -10.20
C ILE A 172 2.33 15.90 -10.96
N PHE A 173 3.13 15.00 -10.43
CA PHE A 173 4.31 14.46 -11.09
C PHE A 173 4.19 12.93 -11.14
N PHE A 174 4.04 12.38 -12.34
CA PHE A 174 4.03 10.93 -12.56
C PHE A 174 5.46 10.42 -12.78
N SER A 175 5.89 9.50 -11.93
CA SER A 175 7.10 8.70 -12.10
C SER A 175 6.69 7.33 -12.64
N THR A 176 6.91 7.09 -13.92
CA THR A 176 6.37 5.93 -14.65
C THR A 176 7.41 4.84 -14.92
N ASP A 177 8.69 5.17 -14.85
CA ASP A 177 9.76 4.23 -15.13
C ASP A 177 9.88 3.17 -14.02
N ARG A 178 10.26 1.96 -14.40
CA ARG A 178 10.71 0.96 -13.43
C ARG A 178 12.06 1.40 -12.88
N LEU A 179 12.10 1.67 -11.57
CA LEU A 179 13.27 2.19 -10.88
C LEU A 179 13.94 1.12 -10.02
N GLU A 180 15.26 1.22 -9.88
CA GLU A 180 16.01 0.49 -8.85
C GLU A 180 15.67 1.02 -7.45
N PHE A 181 15.86 0.19 -6.44
CA PHE A 181 15.45 0.48 -5.06
C PHE A 181 16.08 1.78 -4.51
N GLU A 182 17.34 2.05 -4.86
CA GLU A 182 18.03 3.28 -4.46
C GLU A 182 17.37 4.55 -5.02
N LYS A 183 16.81 4.48 -6.22
CA LYS A 183 16.04 5.57 -6.82
C LYS A 183 14.65 5.70 -6.19
N ILE A 184 14.04 4.58 -5.80
CA ILE A 184 12.78 4.58 -5.01
C ILE A 184 13.05 5.25 -3.65
N ASN A 185 14.18 4.93 -2.99
CA ASN A 185 14.60 5.62 -1.77
C ASN A 185 14.68 7.14 -1.95
N VAL A 186 15.20 7.62 -3.09
CA VAL A 186 15.22 9.06 -3.42
C VAL A 186 13.80 9.63 -3.50
N LEU A 187 12.86 8.94 -4.14
CA LEU A 187 11.46 9.40 -4.23
C LEU A 187 10.82 9.52 -2.84
N HIS A 188 11.04 8.56 -1.95
CA HIS A 188 10.58 8.67 -0.56
C HIS A 188 11.19 9.90 0.13
N ASN A 189 12.48 10.14 -0.07
CA ASN A 189 13.21 11.21 0.61
C ASN A 189 12.84 12.62 0.14
N ILE A 190 12.49 12.84 -1.11
CA ILE A 190 12.05 14.16 -1.61
C ILE A 190 10.65 14.53 -1.15
N ALA A 191 9.87 13.59 -0.64
CA ALA A 191 8.54 13.81 -0.10
C ALA A 191 8.59 14.35 1.33
N ASP A 192 7.59 15.13 1.70
CA ASP A 192 7.36 15.59 3.08
C ASP A 192 6.50 14.58 3.84
N PHE A 193 5.65 13.84 3.13
CA PHE A 193 4.80 12.75 3.67
C PHE A 193 4.45 11.73 2.59
N CYS A 194 4.05 10.55 3.02
CA CYS A 194 3.48 9.52 2.14
C CYS A 194 2.00 9.31 2.47
N LEU A 195 1.18 9.01 1.45
CA LEU A 195 -0.21 8.65 1.67
C LEU A 195 -0.57 7.31 1.05
N ASN A 196 -1.44 6.55 1.74
CA ASN A 196 -1.96 5.28 1.27
C ASN A 196 -3.43 5.11 1.68
N MET A 197 -4.32 5.26 0.71
CA MET A 197 -5.77 5.19 0.90
C MET A 197 -6.35 3.87 0.40
N ALA A 198 -5.51 2.83 0.28
CA ALA A 198 -5.96 1.53 -0.20
C ALA A 198 -7.11 0.98 0.65
N CYS A 199 -8.23 0.64 0.00
CA CYS A 199 -9.38 0.03 0.68
C CYS A 199 -9.06 -1.38 1.20
N ASN A 200 -8.06 -2.03 0.63
CA ASN A 200 -7.48 -3.29 1.09
C ASN A 200 -5.98 -3.30 0.83
N GLU A 201 -5.20 -3.62 1.87
CA GLU A 201 -3.74 -3.64 1.79
C GLU A 201 -3.16 -4.82 2.58
N GLY A 202 -2.54 -5.77 1.87
CA GLY A 202 -1.95 -6.96 2.51
C GLY A 202 -0.90 -6.59 3.54
N PHE A 203 0.05 -5.73 3.15
CA PHE A 203 1.07 -5.25 4.07
C PHE A 203 1.33 -3.74 3.95
N GLY A 204 1.57 -3.22 2.74
CA GLY A 204 1.90 -1.81 2.51
C GLY A 204 3.40 -1.52 2.55
N LEU A 205 4.18 -2.18 1.67
CA LEU A 205 5.64 -1.99 1.61
C LEU A 205 6.02 -0.53 1.37
N GLY A 206 5.40 0.16 0.40
CA GLY A 206 5.70 1.56 0.11
C GLY A 206 5.48 2.50 1.31
N THR A 207 4.53 2.17 2.18
CA THR A 207 4.30 2.92 3.42
C THR A 207 5.42 2.67 4.43
N LEU A 208 5.84 1.40 4.60
CA LEU A 208 6.96 1.04 5.48
C LEU A 208 8.28 1.66 4.97
N GLU A 209 8.51 1.67 3.65
CA GLU A 209 9.67 2.32 3.01
C GLU A 209 9.72 3.81 3.34
N SER A 210 8.57 4.51 3.26
CA SER A 210 8.46 5.92 3.64
C SER A 210 8.79 6.15 5.12
N MET A 211 8.27 5.32 6.01
CA MET A 211 8.55 5.39 7.45
C MET A 211 10.03 5.18 7.73
N GLN A 212 10.67 4.22 7.06
CA GLN A 212 12.10 3.94 7.21
C GLN A 212 12.96 5.10 6.69
N CYS A 213 12.46 5.87 5.71
CA CYS A 213 13.05 7.14 5.26
C CYS A 213 12.72 8.33 6.20
N GLY A 214 12.09 8.09 7.34
CA GLY A 214 11.74 9.11 8.33
C GLY A 214 10.57 10.01 7.91
N LYS A 215 9.69 9.54 7.02
CA LYS A 215 8.54 10.33 6.55
C LYS A 215 7.26 9.93 7.28
N PRO A 216 6.47 10.91 7.75
CA PRO A 216 5.15 10.65 8.30
C PRO A 216 4.23 10.10 7.20
N ILE A 217 3.24 9.32 7.62
CA ILE A 217 2.27 8.71 6.71
C ILE A 217 0.86 9.18 7.00
N ILE A 218 0.05 9.31 5.94
CA ILE A 218 -1.41 9.42 6.04
C ILE A 218 -1.96 8.11 5.46
N ALA A 219 -2.61 7.31 6.28
CA ALA A 219 -3.07 6.01 5.82
C ALA A 219 -4.43 5.60 6.39
N LEU A 220 -5.21 4.94 5.54
CA LEU A 220 -6.43 4.28 5.96
C LEU A 220 -6.07 3.02 6.77
N LYS A 221 -6.76 2.80 7.90
CA LYS A 221 -6.54 1.63 8.76
C LYS A 221 -7.13 0.37 8.13
N THR A 222 -6.47 -0.16 7.10
CA THR A 222 -6.82 -1.41 6.42
C THR A 222 -5.64 -2.38 6.42
N GLY A 223 -5.91 -3.66 6.57
CA GLY A 223 -4.91 -4.71 6.52
C GLY A 223 -3.64 -4.42 7.30
N GLY A 224 -2.50 -4.51 6.62
CA GLY A 224 -1.17 -4.25 7.20
C GLY A 224 -0.92 -2.80 7.59
N LEU A 225 -1.60 -1.83 6.97
CA LEU A 225 -1.45 -0.40 7.30
C LEU A 225 -1.84 -0.09 8.74
N THR A 226 -2.79 -0.84 9.32
CA THR A 226 -3.25 -0.64 10.70
C THR A 226 -2.09 -0.66 11.70
N ARG A 227 -1.11 -1.56 11.51
CA ARG A 227 0.06 -1.69 12.39
C ARG A 227 1.24 -0.81 11.99
N GLN A 228 1.15 -0.14 10.84
CA GLN A 228 2.15 0.82 10.37
C GLN A 228 1.79 2.23 10.80
N VAL A 229 0.54 2.65 10.56
CA VAL A 229 0.10 4.00 10.90
C VAL A 229 -0.11 4.20 12.41
N VAL A 230 -0.43 3.10 13.13
CA VAL A 230 -0.54 3.10 14.59
C VAL A 230 0.51 2.16 15.19
N ASN A 231 1.30 2.68 16.12
CA ASN A 231 2.26 1.90 16.88
C ASN A 231 1.52 0.88 17.77
N CYS A 232 1.78 -0.40 17.56
CA CYS A 232 1.09 -1.47 18.28
C CYS A 232 1.49 -1.61 19.75
N HIS A 233 2.55 -0.95 20.21
CA HIS A 233 3.04 -1.03 21.58
C HIS A 233 2.40 0.01 22.51
N ASP A 234 2.16 1.21 22.00
CA ASP A 234 1.67 2.33 22.82
C ASP A 234 0.45 3.05 22.24
N GLY A 235 0.02 2.67 21.03
CA GLY A 235 -1.13 3.28 20.34
C GLY A 235 -0.84 4.66 19.74
N SER A 236 0.40 5.15 19.78
CA SER A 236 0.77 6.42 19.12
C SER A 236 0.69 6.32 17.61
N GLU A 237 0.43 7.44 16.96
CA GLU A 237 0.37 7.50 15.50
C GLU A 237 1.74 7.84 14.90
N ASN A 238 2.10 7.14 13.82
CA ASN A 238 3.29 7.41 13.00
C ASN A 238 2.99 8.41 11.87
N GLY A 239 1.91 9.16 11.99
CA GLY A 239 1.40 10.12 11.03
C GLY A 239 -0.06 10.39 11.29
N VAL A 240 -0.93 10.27 10.30
CA VAL A 240 -2.38 10.43 10.44
C VAL A 240 -3.07 9.11 10.11
N ALA A 241 -3.70 8.52 11.12
CA ALA A 241 -4.48 7.29 11.00
C ALA A 241 -5.94 7.62 10.66
N LEU A 242 -6.44 7.14 9.55
CA LEU A 242 -7.83 7.34 9.12
C LEU A 242 -8.64 6.07 9.37
N ASP A 243 -9.75 6.19 10.06
CA ASP A 243 -10.72 5.10 10.17
C ASP A 243 -11.58 5.00 8.89
N PRO A 244 -11.94 3.80 8.42
CA PRO A 244 -12.91 3.65 7.35
C PRO A 244 -14.27 4.21 7.77
N ASP A 245 -14.89 5.02 6.91
CA ASP A 245 -16.24 5.57 7.12
C ASP A 245 -17.34 4.58 6.73
N CYS A 246 -17.06 3.75 5.74
CA CYS A 246 -18.00 2.73 5.28
C CYS A 246 -17.29 1.43 4.86
N ARG A 247 -18.10 0.40 4.71
CA ARG A 247 -17.69 -0.92 4.21
C ARG A 247 -18.67 -1.34 3.11
N ASP A 248 -18.12 -1.62 1.94
CA ASP A 248 -18.90 -2.07 0.79
C ASP A 248 -18.61 -3.54 0.52
N LEU A 249 -19.69 -4.32 0.29
CA LEU A 249 -19.52 -5.70 -0.18
C LEU A 249 -19.18 -5.71 -1.67
N VAL A 250 -18.09 -6.35 -2.00
CA VAL A 250 -17.52 -6.39 -3.34
C VAL A 250 -17.33 -7.84 -3.78
N GLY A 251 -17.49 -8.08 -5.05
CA GLY A 251 -17.25 -9.37 -5.67
C GLY A 251 -17.39 -9.27 -7.18
N SER A 252 -17.03 -10.32 -7.89
CA SER A 252 -17.22 -10.43 -9.32
C SER A 252 -17.43 -11.89 -9.73
N GLN A 253 -17.91 -12.12 -10.95
CA GLN A 253 -18.04 -13.48 -11.48
C GLN A 253 -16.71 -14.25 -11.57
N ASN A 254 -15.60 -13.53 -11.66
CA ASN A 254 -14.24 -14.10 -11.73
C ASN A 254 -13.65 -14.39 -10.35
N VAL A 255 -14.31 -13.96 -9.28
CA VAL A 255 -13.88 -14.13 -7.90
C VAL A 255 -14.98 -14.90 -7.17
N PRO A 256 -14.76 -16.17 -6.76
CA PRO A 256 -15.81 -17.04 -6.23
C PRO A 256 -16.23 -16.70 -4.79
N TYR A 257 -15.91 -15.51 -4.31
CA TYR A 257 -16.20 -15.05 -2.95
C TYR A 257 -16.57 -13.58 -2.93
N ILE A 258 -17.24 -13.17 -1.85
CA ILE A 258 -17.55 -11.78 -1.53
C ILE A 258 -16.53 -11.31 -0.48
N TYR A 259 -16.05 -10.07 -0.62
CA TYR A 259 -15.15 -9.44 0.33
C TYR A 259 -15.56 -7.99 0.61
N GLU A 260 -15.04 -7.42 1.67
CA GLU A 260 -15.35 -6.04 2.07
C GLU A 260 -14.25 -5.07 1.61
N ASP A 261 -14.62 -4.02 0.90
CA ASP A 261 -13.80 -2.84 0.70
C ASP A 261 -14.04 -1.84 1.84
N HIS A 262 -12.98 -1.34 2.44
CA HIS A 262 -13.04 -0.34 3.50
C HIS A 262 -12.65 1.02 2.93
N VAL A 263 -13.57 1.97 2.95
CA VAL A 263 -13.42 3.27 2.29
C VAL A 263 -13.52 4.41 3.29
N ALA A 264 -12.71 5.44 3.13
CA ALA A 264 -12.81 6.69 3.88
C ALA A 264 -13.36 7.81 3.02
N ASN A 265 -13.99 8.79 3.67
CA ASN A 265 -14.43 10.01 3.04
C ASN A 265 -13.21 10.84 2.60
N GLU A 266 -13.31 11.46 1.43
CA GLU A 266 -12.27 12.30 0.82
C GLU A 266 -12.04 13.63 1.56
N LYS A 267 -12.93 14.00 2.48
CA LYS A 267 -12.86 15.22 3.30
C LYS A 267 -12.10 14.97 4.58
#